data_a92630261bccfb31134d151304d66d29
#
_entry.id   a92630261bccfb31134d151304d66d29
#
_cell.length_a   1.000
_cell.length_b   1.000
_cell.length_c   1.000
_cell.angle_alpha   90.00
_cell.angle_beta   90.00
_cell.angle_gamma   90.00
#
_symmetry.space_group_name_H-M   'P 1'
#
loop_
_entity.id
_entity.type
_entity.pdbx_description
1 polymer ?
#
loop_
_entity_poly.entity_id
_entity_poly.type
_entity_poly.pdbx_seq_one_letter_code
_entity_poly.pdbx_strand_id
1 'polypeptide(L)'
;MDVSKIEEILQGHGIKPTSNRIVVLRELTSAERPMSLTELEYKILSIDKSGIFRALSVFKEHHLVHVLEDGGDGVRYEFCRSHSDDADDD
;
A
#
# COMPACT_ATOMS: atom_id res chain seq x y z
N MET A 1 10.44 -6.44 4.55
CA MET A 1 10.33 -7.05 3.21
C MET A 1 11.29 -6.31 2.30
N ASP A 2 12.07 -7.02 1.51
CA ASP A 2 13.07 -6.32 0.71
C ASP A 2 12.50 -5.84 -0.62
N VAL A 3 13.27 -5.07 -1.33
CA VAL A 3 12.81 -4.43 -2.55
C VAL A 3 12.41 -5.44 -3.62
N SER A 4 13.15 -6.51 -3.74
CA SER A 4 12.82 -7.51 -4.75
C SER A 4 11.44 -8.10 -4.51
N LYS A 5 11.12 -8.36 -3.25
CA LYS A 5 9.83 -8.91 -2.92
C LYS A 5 8.72 -7.90 -3.19
N ILE A 6 8.97 -6.65 -2.89
CA ILE A 6 8.01 -5.59 -3.15
C ILE A 6 7.75 -5.49 -4.65
N GLU A 7 8.80 -5.57 -5.45
CA GLU A 7 8.64 -5.51 -6.91
C GLU A 7 7.81 -6.68 -7.41
N GLU A 8 8.03 -7.87 -6.87
CA GLU A 8 7.26 -9.02 -7.27
C GLU A 8 5.78 -8.85 -6.96
N ILE A 9 5.49 -8.31 -5.79
CA ILE A 9 4.11 -8.08 -5.41
C ILE A 9 3.43 -7.10 -6.35
N LEU A 10 4.12 -6.01 -6.68
CA LEU A 10 3.56 -5.02 -7.57
C LEU A 10 3.30 -5.62 -8.95
N GLN A 11 4.28 -6.31 -9.48
CA GLN A 11 4.12 -6.89 -10.80
C GLN A 11 3.03 -7.95 -10.83
N GLY A 12 2.91 -8.70 -9.75
CA GLY A 12 1.88 -9.72 -9.65
C GLY A 12 0.48 -9.13 -9.66
N HIS A 13 0.35 -7.86 -9.31
CA HIS A 13 -0.94 -7.19 -9.32
C HIS A 13 -1.10 -6.28 -10.55
N GLY A 14 -0.19 -6.38 -11.50
CA GLY A 14 -0.29 -5.57 -12.71
C GLY A 14 0.13 -4.12 -12.51
N ILE A 15 0.95 -3.86 -11.53
CA ILE A 15 1.38 -2.51 -11.22
C ILE A 15 2.85 -2.36 -11.52
N LYS A 16 3.18 -1.34 -12.30
CA LYS A 16 4.57 -1.09 -12.63
C LYS A 16 5.34 -0.63 -11.39
N PRO A 17 6.47 -1.24 -11.06
CA PRO A 17 7.20 -0.89 -9.84
C PRO A 17 8.07 0.35 -10.02
N THR A 18 7.49 1.51 -9.78
CA THR A 18 8.26 2.75 -9.79
C THR A 18 8.82 2.99 -8.40
N SER A 19 9.76 3.90 -8.29
CA SER A 19 10.39 4.20 -7.01
C SER A 19 9.38 4.58 -5.95
N ASN A 20 8.46 5.46 -6.28
CA ASN A 20 7.46 5.89 -5.30
C ASN A 20 6.59 4.74 -4.84
N ARG A 21 6.19 3.90 -5.78
CA ARG A 21 5.32 2.77 -5.44
C ARG A 21 6.04 1.76 -4.56
N ILE A 22 7.31 1.55 -4.83
CA ILE A 22 8.10 0.64 -4.03
C ILE A 22 8.22 1.16 -2.60
N VAL A 23 8.52 2.43 -2.44
CA VAL A 23 8.71 3.01 -1.12
C VAL A 23 7.42 2.99 -0.31
N VAL A 24 6.31 3.36 -0.95
CA VAL A 24 5.03 3.40 -0.24
C VAL A 24 4.60 2.00 0.18
N LEU A 25 4.72 1.04 -0.71
CA LEU A 25 4.31 -0.32 -0.38
C LEU A 25 5.20 -0.91 0.71
N ARG A 26 6.48 -0.60 0.69
CA ARG A 26 7.39 -1.09 1.71
C ARG A 26 6.98 -0.59 3.10
N GLU A 27 6.57 0.67 3.19
CA GLU A 27 6.14 1.20 4.47
C GLU A 27 4.85 0.54 4.94
N LEU A 28 3.93 0.32 4.04
CA LEU A 28 2.67 -0.32 4.39
C LEU A 28 2.90 -1.75 4.89
N THR A 29 3.76 -2.49 4.22
CA THR A 29 4.00 -3.87 4.61
C THR A 29 4.77 -3.96 5.91
N SER A 30 5.65 -3.01 6.17
CA SER A 30 6.43 -3.01 7.40
C SER A 30 5.61 -2.62 8.61
N ALA A 31 4.60 -1.81 8.42
CA ALA A 31 3.82 -1.30 9.53
C ALA A 31 2.99 -2.36 10.23
N GLU A 32 2.55 -3.34 9.48
CA GLU A 32 1.72 -4.41 10.05
C GLU A 32 0.43 -3.92 10.66
N ARG A 33 -0.04 -2.78 10.24
CA ARG A 33 -1.33 -2.23 10.66
C ARG A 33 -1.76 -1.21 9.62
N PRO A 34 -3.04 -0.88 9.56
CA PRO A 34 -3.49 0.12 8.60
C PRO A 34 -2.87 1.48 8.92
N MET A 35 -2.54 2.22 7.89
CA MET A 35 -1.91 3.53 8.05
C MET A 35 -2.68 4.60 7.30
N SER A 36 -2.78 5.77 7.89
CA SER A 36 -3.43 6.89 7.22
C SER A 36 -2.42 7.57 6.31
N LEU A 37 -2.91 8.43 5.44
CA LEU A 37 -2.04 9.19 4.56
C LEU A 37 -1.09 10.06 5.38
N THR A 38 -1.57 10.66 6.45
CA THR A 38 -0.74 11.51 7.30
C THR A 38 0.38 10.71 7.95
N GLU A 39 0.07 9.50 8.39
CA GLU A 39 1.12 8.66 8.98
C GLU A 39 2.17 8.30 7.95
N LEU A 40 1.75 8.02 6.74
CA LEU A 40 2.70 7.70 5.69
C LEU A 40 3.56 8.90 5.35
N GLU A 41 2.99 10.09 5.38
CA GLU A 41 3.77 11.29 5.13
C GLU A 41 4.88 11.45 6.18
N TYR A 42 4.59 11.14 7.41
CA TYR A 42 5.58 11.27 8.45
C TYR A 42 6.71 10.25 8.25
N LYS A 43 6.38 9.08 7.75
CA LYS A 43 7.39 8.05 7.59
C LYS A 43 8.16 8.18 6.30
N ILE A 44 7.54 8.68 5.25
CA ILE A 44 8.18 8.76 3.95
C ILE A 44 8.50 10.20 3.64
N LEU A 45 9.68 10.63 3.98
CA LEU A 45 10.04 12.03 3.79
C LEU A 45 10.51 12.34 2.38
N SER A 46 10.79 11.32 1.60
CA SER A 46 11.31 11.53 0.26
C SER A 46 10.24 11.73 -0.82
N ILE A 47 8.98 11.55 -0.46
CA ILE A 47 7.89 11.67 -1.42
C ILE A 47 6.86 12.60 -0.84
N ASP A 48 6.35 13.53 -1.64
CA ASP A 48 5.36 14.47 -1.11
C ASP A 48 4.01 13.78 -0.99
N LYS A 49 3.07 14.44 -0.36
CA LYS A 49 1.75 13.90 -0.10
C LYS A 49 1.05 13.46 -1.36
N SER A 50 1.16 14.25 -2.42
CA SER A 50 0.51 13.91 -3.68
C SER A 50 1.06 12.63 -4.26
N GLY A 51 2.36 12.46 -4.18
CA GLY A 51 2.99 11.25 -4.70
C GLY A 51 2.58 10.02 -3.93
N ILE A 52 2.47 10.15 -2.59
CA ILE A 52 2.03 9.04 -1.76
C ILE A 52 0.59 8.69 -2.09
N PHE A 53 -0.27 9.71 -2.22
CA PHE A 53 -1.67 9.47 -2.49
C PHE A 53 -1.86 8.79 -3.86
N ARG A 54 -1.08 9.20 -4.86
CA ARG A 54 -1.19 8.57 -6.16
C ARG A 54 -0.83 7.10 -6.11
N ALA A 55 0.22 6.76 -5.37
CA ALA A 55 0.61 5.37 -5.23
C ALA A 55 -0.50 4.59 -4.55
N LEU A 56 -1.10 5.14 -3.49
CA LEU A 56 -2.18 4.46 -2.78
C LEU A 56 -3.39 4.27 -3.68
N SER A 57 -3.68 5.24 -4.53
CA SER A 57 -4.81 5.13 -5.45
C SER A 57 -4.61 3.99 -6.44
N VAL A 58 -3.41 3.85 -6.95
CA VAL A 58 -3.11 2.76 -7.88
C VAL A 58 -3.23 1.43 -7.14
N PHE A 59 -2.71 1.35 -5.92
CA PHE A 59 -2.79 0.12 -5.15
C PHE A 59 -4.24 -0.26 -4.88
N LYS A 60 -5.08 0.72 -4.59
CA LYS A 60 -6.48 0.45 -4.33
C LYS A 60 -7.17 -0.06 -5.60
N GLU A 61 -6.88 0.57 -6.74
CA GLU A 61 -7.48 0.16 -7.98
C GLU A 61 -7.12 -1.25 -8.36
N HIS A 62 -5.94 -1.70 -8.01
CA HIS A 62 -5.50 -3.04 -8.34
C HIS A 62 -5.69 -4.03 -7.19
N HIS A 63 -6.47 -3.62 -6.19
CA HIS A 63 -6.84 -4.50 -5.08
C HIS A 63 -5.64 -4.97 -4.24
N LEU A 64 -4.60 -4.16 -4.21
CA LEU A 64 -3.44 -4.47 -3.42
C LEU A 64 -3.60 -4.01 -1.98
N VAL A 65 -4.42 -2.98 -1.76
CA VAL A 65 -4.69 -2.48 -0.43
C VAL A 65 -6.19 -2.31 -0.22
N HIS A 66 -6.61 -2.37 1.02
CA HIS A 66 -7.98 -2.07 1.41
C HIS A 66 -8.01 -0.68 2.01
N VAL A 67 -9.15 -0.02 1.90
CA VAL A 67 -9.35 1.27 2.53
C VAL A 67 -10.35 1.06 3.67
N LEU A 68 -9.95 1.43 4.87
CA LEU A 68 -10.78 1.26 6.04
C LEU A 68 -11.15 2.64 6.59
N GLU A 69 -12.39 2.80 7.00
CA GLU A 69 -12.80 4.06 7.59
C GLU A 69 -12.79 3.86 9.08
N ASP A 70 -12.16 4.77 9.80
CA ASP A 70 -12.05 4.60 11.21
C ASP A 70 -13.07 5.37 11.98
N GLY A 71 -14.12 5.72 11.35
CA GLY A 71 -15.23 6.28 12.09
C GLY A 71 -15.20 7.73 12.29
N GLY A 72 -14.20 8.41 12.00
CA GLY A 72 -14.27 9.79 12.24
C GLY A 72 -13.35 10.60 11.50
N ASP A 73 -12.14 10.30 11.54
CA ASP A 73 -11.25 11.15 10.99
C ASP A 73 -10.73 10.84 9.71
N GLY A 74 -11.14 9.97 8.98
CA GLY A 74 -10.63 9.73 7.66
C GLY A 74 -10.40 8.27 7.41
N VAL A 75 -9.55 7.94 6.48
CA VAL A 75 -9.38 6.56 6.05
C VAL A 75 -7.99 6.07 6.34
N ARG A 76 -7.87 4.76 6.41
CA ARG A 76 -6.57 4.10 6.58
C ARG A 76 -6.45 3.06 5.49
N TYR A 77 -5.23 2.79 5.11
CA TYR A 77 -4.93 1.86 4.02
C TYR A 77 -4.21 0.64 4.61
N GLU A 78 -4.64 -0.52 4.21
CA GLU A 78 -4.05 -1.75 4.72
C GLU A 78 -3.64 -2.66 3.59
N PHE A 79 -2.43 -3.18 3.65
CA PHE A 79 -1.96 -4.12 2.65
C PHE A 79 -2.71 -5.44 2.80
N CYS A 80 -3.13 -6.01 1.68
CA CYS A 80 -3.91 -7.23 1.69
C CYS A 80 -3.01 -8.44 1.89
N ARG A 81 -2.69 -8.76 3.12
CA ARG A 81 -1.79 -9.86 3.38
C ARG A 81 -2.39 -11.21 3.14
N SER A 82 -3.67 -11.33 3.34
CA SER A 82 -4.32 -12.62 3.16
C SER A 82 -4.85 -12.80 1.78
N HIS A 83 -4.39 -11.98 0.87
CA HIS A 83 -4.91 -12.00 -0.47
C HIS A 83 -4.82 -13.35 -1.10
N SER A 84 -3.72 -14.03 -0.90
CA SER A 84 -3.56 -15.31 -1.52
C SER A 84 -4.51 -16.33 -0.94
N ASP A 85 -4.87 -16.19 0.28
CA ASP A 85 -5.79 -17.11 0.86
C ASP A 85 -7.14 -16.94 0.30
N ASP A 86 -7.49 -15.75 0.03
CA ASP A 86 -8.76 -15.52 -0.51
C ASP A 86 -8.93 -16.17 -1.79
N ALA A 87 -7.91 -16.22 -2.50
CA ALA A 87 -8.00 -16.78 -3.79
C ALA A 87 -8.51 -18.16 -3.71
N ASP A 88 -8.27 -18.79 -2.64
CA ASP A 88 -8.69 -20.03 -2.56
C ASP A 88 -10.03 -20.20 -2.30
N ASP A 89 -10.56 -19.42 -1.69
CA ASP A 89 -11.73 -19.60 -1.31
C ASP A 89 -12.69 -19.57 -2.13
N ASP A 90 -12.65 -19.47 -2.85
CA ASP A 90 -13.57 -19.45 -3.57
C ASP A 90 -13.73 -20.07 -4.33
#